data_8b414bd2fc5bed97d749cc1417242935
#
_entry.id   8b414bd2fc5bed97d749cc1417242935
#
_cell.length_a   1.000
_cell.length_b   1.000
_cell.length_c   1.000
_cell.angle_alpha   90.00
_cell.angle_beta   90.00
_cell.angle_gamma   90.00
#
_symmetry.space_group_name_H-M   'P 1'
#
loop_
_entity.id
_entity.type
_entity.pdbx_description
1 polymer ?
#
loop_
_entity_poly.entity_id
_entity_poly.type
_entity_poly.pdbx_seq_one_letter_code
_entity_poly.pdbx_strand_id
1 'polypeptide(L)'
;MKKLISLFTALFLLMSALPAQAESPEISDLLTEYYKEWQELPFGLTEDELTCVDGVLYGRDILLLYPKTRTDACFVIPDGIGYVWDFAFVGNDLLEKVVVPDSCKILGAFAFWECANLAEVEFGANSELLIVDDFCFSECYALQQI
;
A
#
# COMPACT_ATOMS: atom_id res chain seq x y z
N MET A 1 22.54 46.56 -4.80
CA MET A 1 21.25 45.87 -4.74
C MET A 1 20.85 45.09 -6.01
N LYS A 2 21.73 44.87 -6.98
CA LYS A 2 21.42 44.15 -8.24
C LYS A 2 21.98 42.72 -8.31
N LYS A 3 22.61 42.19 -7.26
CA LYS A 3 23.21 40.84 -7.27
C LYS A 3 22.44 39.76 -6.46
N LEU A 4 21.42 40.13 -5.69
CA LEU A 4 20.63 39.16 -4.90
C LEU A 4 19.44 38.56 -5.68
N ILE A 5 19.00 39.21 -6.75
CA ILE A 5 17.84 38.72 -7.53
C ILE A 5 18.26 37.59 -8.47
N SER A 6 19.55 37.50 -8.85
CA SER A 6 20.07 36.48 -9.77
C SER A 6 20.27 35.11 -9.11
N LEU A 7 20.42 35.03 -7.77
CA LEU A 7 20.56 33.72 -7.08
C LEU A 7 19.22 33.03 -6.86
N PHE A 8 18.16 33.81 -6.63
CA PHE A 8 16.82 33.24 -6.43
C PHE A 8 16.21 32.70 -7.73
N THR A 9 16.45 33.37 -8.86
CA THR A 9 15.98 32.90 -10.17
C THR A 9 16.76 31.68 -10.66
N ALA A 10 18.06 31.57 -10.32
CA ALA A 10 18.85 30.38 -10.67
C ALA A 10 18.45 29.14 -9.84
N LEU A 11 18.08 29.33 -8.56
CA LEU A 11 17.63 28.26 -7.68
C LEU A 11 16.25 27.76 -8.11
N PHE A 12 15.36 28.64 -8.57
CA PHE A 12 14.03 28.27 -9.06
C PHE A 12 14.08 27.55 -10.42
N LEU A 13 15.05 27.88 -11.28
CA LEU A 13 15.28 27.20 -12.57
C LEU A 13 15.96 25.83 -12.41
N LEU A 14 16.72 25.61 -11.32
CA LEU A 14 17.31 24.30 -11.01
C LEU A 14 16.27 23.30 -10.45
N MET A 15 15.21 23.78 -9.81
CA MET A 15 14.13 22.93 -9.31
C MET A 15 13.17 22.48 -10.43
N SER A 16 13.14 23.19 -11.57
CA SER A 16 12.29 22.82 -12.72
C SER A 16 12.95 21.82 -13.70
N ALA A 17 14.20 21.42 -13.45
CA ALA A 17 14.95 20.49 -14.32
C ALA A 17 15.15 19.09 -13.71
N LEU A 18 14.58 18.80 -12.53
CA LEU A 18 14.44 17.44 -12.06
C LEU A 18 13.34 16.76 -12.90
N PRO A 19 13.59 15.53 -13.43
CA PRO A 19 12.51 14.77 -14.02
C PRO A 19 11.41 14.70 -12.96
N ALA A 20 10.18 14.96 -13.38
CA ALA A 20 9.02 14.79 -12.50
C ALA A 20 9.10 13.35 -11.95
N GLN A 21 9.65 13.19 -10.75
CA GLN A 21 9.41 12.00 -9.96
C GLN A 21 7.91 12.02 -9.76
N ALA A 22 7.24 10.97 -10.20
CA ALA A 22 5.84 10.81 -9.92
C ALA A 22 5.68 11.07 -8.41
N GLU A 23 5.04 12.18 -8.05
CA GLU A 23 4.82 12.52 -6.66
C GLU A 23 4.08 11.35 -6.05
N SER A 24 4.56 10.86 -4.92
CA SER A 24 3.85 9.81 -4.18
C SER A 24 2.44 10.31 -3.92
N PRO A 25 1.39 9.49 -4.13
CA PRO A 25 0.02 9.94 -3.89
C PRO A 25 -0.09 10.49 -2.47
N GLU A 26 -0.75 11.63 -2.32
CA GLU A 26 -1.01 12.18 -1.00
C GLU A 26 -2.06 11.31 -0.26
N ILE A 27 -2.11 11.40 1.06
CA ILE A 27 -3.12 10.67 1.86
C ILE A 27 -4.53 10.96 1.38
N SER A 28 -4.83 12.19 0.95
CA SER A 28 -6.12 12.59 0.40
C SER A 28 -6.54 11.80 -0.84
N ASP A 29 -5.58 11.49 -1.74
CA ASP A 29 -5.84 10.71 -2.95
C ASP A 29 -6.10 9.25 -2.61
N LEU A 30 -5.31 8.70 -1.67
CA LEU A 30 -5.47 7.33 -1.17
C LEU A 30 -6.80 7.16 -0.42
N LEU A 31 -7.20 8.15 0.39
CA LEU A 31 -8.51 8.16 1.04
C LEU A 31 -9.66 8.22 0.03
N THR A 32 -9.49 8.97 -1.06
CA THR A 32 -10.48 9.00 -2.13
C THR A 32 -10.65 7.61 -2.77
N GLU A 33 -9.57 6.86 -2.94
CA GLU A 33 -9.61 5.48 -3.42
C GLU A 33 -10.23 4.55 -2.37
N TYR A 34 -9.81 4.66 -1.12
CA TYR A 34 -10.32 3.87 0.00
C TYR A 34 -11.83 4.03 0.19
N TYR A 35 -12.35 5.27 0.21
CA TYR A 35 -13.76 5.55 0.44
C TYR A 35 -14.69 5.19 -0.75
N LYS A 36 -14.16 4.70 -1.87
CA LYS A 36 -14.98 4.06 -2.90
C LYS A 36 -15.60 2.75 -2.42
N GLU A 37 -14.86 2.01 -1.57
CA GLU A 37 -15.29 0.71 -1.04
C GLU A 37 -15.84 0.83 0.38
N TRP A 38 -15.35 1.79 1.18
CA TRP A 38 -15.65 1.94 2.60
C TRP A 38 -16.21 3.32 2.93
N GLN A 39 -17.17 3.37 3.84
CA GLN A 39 -17.78 4.64 4.28
C GLN A 39 -17.05 5.26 5.48
N GLU A 40 -16.28 4.47 6.22
CA GLU A 40 -15.57 4.88 7.42
C GLU A 40 -14.26 4.10 7.59
N LEU A 41 -13.33 4.66 8.35
CA LEU A 41 -12.10 3.98 8.71
C LEU A 41 -12.37 2.91 9.78
N PRO A 42 -11.63 1.76 9.75
CA PRO A 42 -11.85 0.67 10.68
C PRO A 42 -11.44 1.01 12.11
N PHE A 43 -12.03 0.32 13.08
CA PHE A 43 -11.64 0.35 14.50
C PHE A 43 -11.57 1.75 15.11
N GLY A 44 -12.37 2.71 14.61
CA GLY A 44 -12.37 4.09 15.10
C GLY A 44 -11.06 4.83 14.82
N LEU A 45 -10.31 4.44 13.78
CA LEU A 45 -9.21 5.22 13.26
C LEU A 45 -9.71 6.60 12.81
N THR A 46 -8.89 7.60 13.02
CA THR A 46 -9.11 8.96 12.55
C THR A 46 -8.07 9.33 11.49
N GLU A 47 -8.35 10.30 10.64
CA GLU A 47 -7.44 10.66 9.53
C GLU A 47 -6.07 11.14 10.00
N ASP A 48 -5.96 11.70 11.21
CA ASP A 48 -4.70 12.10 11.82
C ASP A 48 -3.83 10.92 12.30
N GLU A 49 -4.38 9.71 12.37
CA GLU A 49 -3.66 8.48 12.66
C GLU A 49 -3.14 7.76 11.40
N LEU A 50 -3.44 8.30 10.22
CA LEU A 50 -3.03 7.71 8.96
C LEU A 50 -1.62 8.12 8.57
N THR A 51 -0.93 7.20 7.90
CA THR A 51 0.38 7.43 7.30
C THR A 51 0.40 6.90 5.88
N CYS A 52 1.09 7.62 5.00
CA CYS A 52 1.39 7.16 3.65
C CYS A 52 2.90 6.88 3.57
N VAL A 53 3.27 5.64 3.28
CA VAL A 53 4.66 5.24 3.08
C VAL A 53 4.77 4.60 1.70
N ASP A 54 5.61 5.18 0.86
CA ASP A 54 5.80 4.73 -0.54
C ASP A 54 4.48 4.56 -1.31
N GLY A 55 3.51 5.44 -1.05
CA GLY A 55 2.20 5.42 -1.70
C GLY A 55 1.24 4.35 -1.19
N VAL A 56 1.54 3.67 -0.08
CA VAL A 56 0.65 2.72 0.59
C VAL A 56 0.06 3.37 1.82
N LEU A 57 -1.25 3.19 2.05
CA LEU A 57 -1.97 3.76 3.18
C LEU A 57 -1.96 2.81 4.36
N TYR A 58 -1.56 3.33 5.51
CA TYR A 58 -1.55 2.62 6.79
C TYR A 58 -2.28 3.42 7.87
N GLY A 59 -2.83 2.72 8.86
CA GLY A 59 -3.31 3.30 10.10
C GLY A 59 -2.95 2.42 11.27
N ARG A 60 -2.17 2.91 12.23
CA ARG A 60 -1.58 2.13 13.32
C ARG A 60 -0.78 0.93 12.78
N ASP A 61 -1.15 -0.30 13.15
CA ASP A 61 -0.58 -1.58 12.68
C ASP A 61 -1.41 -2.23 11.55
N ILE A 62 -2.19 -1.44 10.82
CA ILE A 62 -3.08 -1.91 9.76
C ILE A 62 -2.59 -1.41 8.41
N LEU A 63 -2.43 -2.30 7.43
CA LEU A 63 -2.29 -1.93 6.03
C LEU A 63 -3.71 -1.76 5.46
N LEU A 64 -4.10 -0.52 5.16
CA LEU A 64 -5.45 -0.16 4.73
C LEU A 64 -5.66 -0.25 3.23
N LEU A 65 -4.68 0.23 2.45
CA LEU A 65 -4.77 0.27 1.00
C LEU A 65 -3.41 0.21 0.33
N TYR A 66 -3.24 -0.74 -0.56
CA TYR A 66 -2.18 -0.81 -1.56
C TYR A 66 -2.78 -0.41 -2.92
N PRO A 67 -2.49 0.80 -3.42
CA PRO A 67 -3.24 1.34 -4.55
C PRO A 67 -2.92 0.62 -5.86
N LYS A 68 -3.93 0.53 -6.73
CA LYS A 68 -3.83 -0.11 -8.05
C LYS A 68 -2.85 0.59 -9.02
N THR A 69 -2.43 1.80 -8.69
CA THR A 69 -1.44 2.56 -9.46
C THR A 69 0.00 2.07 -9.29
N ARG A 70 0.23 1.20 -8.30
CA ARG A 70 1.56 0.62 -8.07
C ARG A 70 1.89 -0.43 -9.13
N THR A 71 3.19 -0.52 -9.45
CA THR A 71 3.71 -1.39 -10.52
C THR A 71 4.71 -2.42 -10.00
N ASP A 72 4.76 -2.62 -8.67
CA ASP A 72 5.70 -3.58 -8.08
C ASP A 72 5.27 -5.02 -8.42
N ALA A 73 6.20 -5.82 -8.89
CA ALA A 73 5.98 -7.26 -9.02
C ALA A 73 6.09 -7.98 -7.67
N CYS A 74 6.86 -7.43 -6.72
CA CYS A 74 7.02 -7.99 -5.38
C CYS A 74 6.82 -6.89 -4.34
N PHE A 75 5.97 -7.15 -3.34
CA PHE A 75 5.78 -6.25 -2.21
C PHE A 75 6.06 -6.95 -0.89
N VAL A 76 6.89 -6.31 -0.07
CA VAL A 76 7.17 -6.76 1.30
C VAL A 76 6.35 -5.89 2.25
N ILE A 77 5.37 -6.51 2.91
CA ILE A 77 4.58 -5.82 3.94
C ILE A 77 5.52 -5.52 5.12
N PRO A 78 5.57 -4.26 5.61
CA PRO A 78 6.49 -3.87 6.67
C PRO A 78 6.28 -4.65 7.98
N ASP A 79 7.38 -4.87 8.69
CA ASP A 79 7.32 -5.41 10.05
C ASP A 79 6.47 -4.51 10.96
N GLY A 80 5.74 -5.14 11.89
CA GLY A 80 4.84 -4.44 12.81
C GLY A 80 3.41 -4.32 12.29
N ILE A 81 3.15 -4.62 11.00
CA ILE A 81 1.77 -4.72 10.50
C ILE A 81 1.15 -6.00 11.06
N GLY A 82 0.08 -5.82 11.82
CA GLY A 82 -0.70 -6.90 12.43
C GLY A 82 -1.92 -7.31 11.62
N TYR A 83 -2.44 -6.40 10.79
CA TYR A 83 -3.63 -6.63 9.99
C TYR A 83 -3.49 -6.09 8.57
N VAL A 84 -3.74 -6.93 7.57
CA VAL A 84 -4.00 -6.51 6.19
C VAL A 84 -5.50 -6.37 6.05
N TRP A 85 -5.97 -5.13 5.82
CA TRP A 85 -7.40 -4.79 5.81
C TRP A 85 -8.12 -5.46 4.64
N ASP A 86 -9.43 -5.53 4.76
CA ASP A 86 -10.31 -6.07 3.73
C ASP A 86 -10.12 -5.27 2.43
N PHE A 87 -10.07 -5.94 1.28
CA PHE A 87 -9.83 -5.38 -0.04
C PHE A 87 -8.50 -4.58 -0.21
N ALA A 88 -7.56 -4.66 0.73
CA ALA A 88 -6.35 -3.83 0.72
C ALA A 88 -5.52 -3.91 -0.57
N PHE A 89 -5.47 -5.05 -1.23
CA PHE A 89 -4.73 -5.30 -2.47
C PHE A 89 -5.62 -5.61 -3.67
N VAL A 90 -6.92 -5.39 -3.58
CA VAL A 90 -7.89 -5.81 -4.60
C VAL A 90 -7.50 -5.36 -6.02
N GLY A 91 -7.51 -6.31 -6.97
CA GLY A 91 -7.28 -6.04 -8.39
C GLY A 91 -5.87 -5.52 -8.73
N ASN A 92 -4.86 -5.87 -7.94
CA ASN A 92 -3.46 -5.55 -8.23
C ASN A 92 -2.86 -6.59 -9.18
N ASP A 93 -3.11 -6.44 -10.48
CA ASP A 93 -2.73 -7.42 -11.51
C ASP A 93 -1.22 -7.51 -11.78
N LEU A 94 -0.42 -6.51 -11.36
CA LEU A 94 1.03 -6.53 -11.56
C LEU A 94 1.78 -7.19 -10.41
N LEU A 95 1.10 -7.45 -9.29
CA LEU A 95 1.68 -8.06 -8.12
C LEU A 95 1.82 -9.58 -8.32
N GLU A 96 3.04 -10.09 -8.29
CA GLU A 96 3.37 -11.51 -8.48
C GLU A 96 3.72 -12.20 -7.16
N LYS A 97 4.29 -11.44 -6.20
CA LYS A 97 4.70 -11.95 -4.90
C LYS A 97 4.40 -10.96 -3.79
N VAL A 98 3.94 -11.49 -2.67
CA VAL A 98 3.81 -10.74 -1.40
C VAL A 98 4.56 -11.48 -0.31
N VAL A 99 5.34 -10.73 0.49
CA VAL A 99 5.95 -11.23 1.73
C VAL A 99 5.19 -10.67 2.90
N VAL A 100 4.62 -11.55 3.71
CA VAL A 100 3.82 -11.22 4.90
C VAL A 100 4.73 -11.30 6.14
N PRO A 101 4.81 -10.25 6.97
CA PRO A 101 5.69 -10.24 8.15
C PRO A 101 5.20 -11.20 9.23
N ASP A 102 6.11 -11.65 10.08
CA ASP A 102 5.80 -12.53 11.22
C ASP A 102 4.74 -11.93 12.16
N SER A 103 4.72 -10.60 12.30
CA SER A 103 3.76 -9.86 13.13
C SER A 103 2.31 -9.89 12.63
N CYS A 104 2.08 -10.24 11.35
CA CYS A 104 0.75 -10.23 10.77
C CYS A 104 -0.10 -11.37 11.33
N LYS A 105 -1.24 -11.01 11.91
CA LYS A 105 -2.18 -11.95 12.54
C LYS A 105 -3.42 -12.20 11.71
N ILE A 106 -3.80 -11.25 10.87
CA ILE A 106 -5.04 -11.30 10.11
C ILE A 106 -4.80 -10.83 8.67
N LEU A 107 -5.20 -11.67 7.72
CA LEU A 107 -5.45 -11.28 6.35
C LEU A 107 -6.96 -11.15 6.18
N GLY A 108 -7.44 -9.95 5.89
CA GLY A 108 -8.85 -9.60 5.84
C GLY A 108 -9.60 -10.20 4.67
N ALA A 109 -10.91 -10.07 4.69
CA ALA A 109 -11.78 -10.58 3.64
C ALA A 109 -11.46 -9.90 2.31
N PHE A 110 -11.38 -10.69 1.23
CA PHE A 110 -11.07 -10.18 -0.11
C PHE A 110 -9.74 -9.38 -0.20
N ALA A 111 -8.84 -9.49 0.77
CA ALA A 111 -7.64 -8.65 0.83
C ALA A 111 -6.81 -8.69 -0.46
N PHE A 112 -6.72 -9.83 -1.12
CA PHE A 112 -6.02 -10.04 -2.39
C PHE A 112 -6.95 -10.46 -3.54
N TRP A 113 -8.24 -10.12 -3.44
CA TRP A 113 -9.21 -10.48 -4.47
C TRP A 113 -8.82 -9.90 -5.84
N GLU A 114 -8.99 -10.70 -6.89
CA GLU A 114 -8.61 -10.32 -8.26
C GLU A 114 -7.12 -9.95 -8.45
N CYS A 115 -6.20 -10.41 -7.59
CA CYS A 115 -4.77 -10.32 -7.86
C CYS A 115 -4.37 -11.45 -8.83
N ALA A 116 -4.74 -11.33 -10.10
CA ALA A 116 -4.71 -12.43 -11.07
C ALA A 116 -3.32 -13.02 -11.30
N ASN A 117 -2.25 -12.23 -11.17
CA ASN A 117 -0.87 -12.66 -11.35
C ASN A 117 -0.12 -12.98 -10.05
N LEU A 118 -0.76 -12.85 -8.89
CA LEU A 118 -0.16 -13.21 -7.61
C LEU A 118 0.10 -14.73 -7.57
N ALA A 119 1.38 -15.11 -7.70
CA ALA A 119 1.83 -16.49 -7.78
C ALA A 119 2.34 -17.04 -6.46
N GLU A 120 2.81 -16.17 -5.55
CA GLU A 120 3.46 -16.56 -4.31
C GLU A 120 3.07 -15.62 -3.16
N VAL A 121 2.69 -16.21 -2.03
CA VAL A 121 2.58 -15.51 -0.74
C VAL A 121 3.54 -16.18 0.25
N GLU A 122 4.58 -15.44 0.64
CA GLU A 122 5.61 -15.94 1.54
C GLU A 122 5.33 -15.48 2.98
N PHE A 123 5.39 -16.41 3.90
CA PHE A 123 5.31 -16.16 5.34
C PHE A 123 6.66 -16.44 6.00
N GLY A 124 7.01 -15.64 6.99
CA GLY A 124 8.20 -15.88 7.81
C GLY A 124 8.12 -17.18 8.64
N ALA A 125 9.28 -17.68 9.05
CA ALA A 125 9.38 -18.92 9.83
C ALA A 125 8.71 -18.86 11.22
N ASN A 126 8.49 -17.65 11.75
CA ASN A 126 7.85 -17.40 13.03
C ASN A 126 6.49 -16.72 12.86
N SER A 127 5.83 -16.93 11.74
CA SER A 127 4.55 -16.29 11.42
C SER A 127 3.53 -16.47 12.56
N GLU A 128 2.95 -15.35 13.01
CA GLU A 128 1.89 -15.29 14.02
C GLU A 128 0.49 -15.28 13.38
N LEU A 129 0.36 -15.65 12.11
CA LEU A 129 -0.91 -15.62 11.38
C LEU A 129 -1.95 -16.53 12.05
N LEU A 130 -3.10 -15.96 12.37
CA LEU A 130 -4.22 -16.61 13.03
C LEU A 130 -5.41 -16.78 12.12
N ILE A 131 -5.67 -15.81 11.24
CA ILE A 131 -6.87 -15.73 10.43
C ILE A 131 -6.50 -15.37 9.00
N VAL A 132 -6.99 -16.16 8.06
CA VAL A 132 -7.16 -15.79 6.65
C VAL A 132 -8.67 -15.75 6.45
N ASP A 133 -9.22 -14.56 6.24
CA ASP A 133 -10.66 -14.35 6.20
C ASP A 133 -11.27 -14.74 4.84
N ASP A 134 -12.58 -14.67 4.74
CA ASP A 134 -13.34 -15.18 3.60
C ASP A 134 -12.87 -14.55 2.27
N PHE A 135 -12.71 -15.39 1.26
CA PHE A 135 -12.34 -14.99 -0.10
C PHE A 135 -11.04 -14.20 -0.22
N CYS A 136 -10.16 -14.23 0.78
CA CYS A 136 -8.92 -13.45 0.84
C CYS A 136 -8.11 -13.54 -0.46
N PHE A 137 -7.98 -14.74 -1.06
CA PHE A 137 -7.24 -15.00 -2.29
C PHE A 137 -8.14 -15.43 -3.46
N SER A 138 -9.42 -15.06 -3.42
CA SER A 138 -10.33 -15.38 -4.51
C SER A 138 -9.88 -14.70 -5.80
N GLU A 139 -9.97 -15.42 -6.92
CA GLU A 139 -9.54 -15.00 -8.26
C GLU A 139 -8.03 -14.70 -8.39
N CYS A 140 -7.20 -15.22 -7.49
CA CYS A 140 -5.75 -15.25 -7.65
C CYS A 140 -5.34 -16.45 -8.51
N TYR A 141 -5.57 -16.39 -9.80
CA TYR A 141 -5.45 -17.57 -10.71
C TYR A 141 -4.02 -18.10 -10.85
N ALA A 142 -3.01 -17.29 -10.62
CA ALA A 142 -1.61 -17.69 -10.67
C ALA A 142 -1.08 -18.30 -9.38
N LEU A 143 -1.86 -18.26 -8.27
CA LEU A 143 -1.39 -18.63 -6.94
C LEU A 143 -1.04 -20.13 -6.87
N GLN A 144 0.23 -20.44 -6.62
CA GLN A 144 0.76 -21.79 -6.54
C GLN A 144 1.31 -22.14 -5.16
N GLN A 145 1.67 -21.14 -4.37
CA GLN A 145 2.30 -21.30 -3.06
C GLN A 145 1.76 -20.28 -2.04
N ILE A 146 1.40 -20.79 -0.88
CA ILE A 146 1.06 -20.04 0.33
C ILE A 146 1.83 -20.61 1.49
#